data_22faf1ca1a8a42526e166edafd49a7f2
#
_entry.id   22faf1ca1a8a42526e166edafd49a7f2
#
_cell.length_a   1.000
_cell.length_b   1.000
_cell.length_c   1.000
_cell.angle_alpha   90.00
_cell.angle_beta   90.00
_cell.angle_gamma   90.00
#
_symmetry.space_group_name_H-M   'P 1'
#
loop_
_entity.id
_entity.type
_entity.pdbx_description
1 polymer ?
#
loop_
_entity_poly.entity_id
_entity_poly.type
_entity_poly.pdbx_seq_one_letter_code
_entity_poly.pdbx_strand_id
1 'polypeptide(L)'
;MVDATEEHIQAATKDTIPNVAALFFSFRAMVASGFLMLLLFLLATWSVAKRNAEDKPWLLKFALFALPLPWIAAQTGWYVAEGGRQPWSIGEILPTHLSASSISTGDVWGSIIALAAFYTVLLIIEMYLMIKFARLGPSSLHTGKYHFEKLEAKAGEAQS
;
A
#
# COMPACT_ATOMS: atom_id res chain seq x y z
N MET A 1 9.48 -19.85 -43.98
CA MET A 1 9.74 -18.80 -42.98
C MET A 1 10.31 -17.63 -43.77
N VAL A 2 9.75 -16.47 -43.63
CA VAL A 2 10.29 -15.23 -44.24
C VAL A 2 11.23 -14.64 -43.21
N ASP A 3 12.48 -14.38 -43.58
CA ASP A 3 13.44 -13.74 -42.68
C ASP A 3 12.97 -12.31 -42.35
N ALA A 4 13.10 -11.93 -41.07
CA ALA A 4 12.72 -10.59 -40.60
C ALA A 4 13.66 -9.54 -41.20
N THR A 5 13.10 -8.49 -41.76
CA THR A 5 13.90 -7.34 -42.23
C THR A 5 14.41 -6.51 -41.07
N GLU A 6 15.50 -5.76 -41.27
CA GLU A 6 16.08 -4.87 -40.25
C GLU A 6 15.03 -3.87 -39.69
N GLU A 7 14.09 -3.42 -40.51
CA GLU A 7 12.99 -2.55 -40.08
C GLU A 7 12.05 -3.24 -39.10
N HIS A 8 11.73 -4.52 -39.33
CA HIS A 8 10.90 -5.32 -38.41
C HIS A 8 11.63 -5.57 -37.08
N ILE A 9 12.94 -5.80 -37.12
CA ILE A 9 13.75 -5.98 -35.91
C ILE A 9 13.80 -4.69 -35.09
N GLN A 10 14.00 -3.54 -35.73
CA GLN A 10 14.02 -2.25 -35.04
C GLN A 10 12.67 -1.84 -34.49
N ALA A 11 11.57 -2.13 -35.18
CA ALA A 11 10.21 -1.90 -34.69
C ALA A 11 9.94 -2.78 -33.44
N ALA A 12 10.23 -4.06 -33.51
CA ALA A 12 10.08 -4.99 -32.39
C ALA A 12 10.93 -4.56 -31.17
N THR A 13 12.16 -4.09 -31.41
CA THR A 13 13.03 -3.60 -30.33
C THR A 13 12.43 -2.40 -29.62
N LYS A 14 11.81 -1.45 -30.36
CA LYS A 14 11.12 -0.31 -29.74
C LYS A 14 9.90 -0.73 -28.93
N ASP A 15 9.15 -1.70 -29.39
CA ASP A 15 7.97 -2.21 -28.70
C ASP A 15 8.31 -2.98 -27.41
N THR A 16 9.55 -3.49 -27.28
CA THR A 16 10.02 -4.13 -26.05
C THR A 16 10.48 -3.16 -24.96
N ILE A 17 10.61 -1.87 -25.27
CA ILE A 17 11.05 -0.87 -24.31
C ILE A 17 9.82 -0.29 -23.57
N PRO A 18 9.68 -0.54 -22.26
CA PRO A 18 8.58 0.01 -21.47
C PRO A 18 8.73 1.54 -21.31
N ASN A 19 7.68 2.19 -20.78
CA ASN A 19 7.74 3.65 -20.54
C ASN A 19 8.78 3.98 -19.46
N VAL A 20 10.00 4.31 -19.89
CA VAL A 20 11.16 4.57 -19.04
C VAL A 20 10.89 5.71 -18.04
N ALA A 21 10.25 6.80 -18.48
CA ALA A 21 9.98 7.95 -17.60
C ALA A 21 9.03 7.57 -16.46
N ALA A 22 7.94 6.88 -16.76
CA ALA A 22 6.98 6.44 -15.75
C ALA A 22 7.62 5.49 -14.75
N LEU A 23 8.41 4.52 -15.21
CA LEU A 23 9.13 3.58 -14.35
C LEU A 23 10.15 4.28 -13.46
N PHE A 24 10.90 5.23 -14.02
CA PHE A 24 11.91 5.98 -13.29
C PHE A 24 11.32 6.80 -12.12
N PHE A 25 10.23 7.52 -12.36
CA PHE A 25 9.58 8.30 -11.30
C PHE A 25 8.85 7.41 -10.29
N SER A 26 8.21 6.33 -10.75
CA SER A 26 7.55 5.37 -9.84
C SER A 26 8.56 4.69 -8.92
N PHE A 27 9.70 4.26 -9.43
CA PHE A 27 10.77 3.69 -8.59
C PHE A 27 11.26 4.68 -7.54
N ARG A 28 11.48 5.95 -7.90
CA ARG A 28 11.87 6.98 -6.94
C ARG A 28 10.81 7.25 -5.89
N ALA A 29 9.55 7.33 -6.29
CA ALA A 29 8.44 7.52 -5.35
C ALA A 29 8.34 6.35 -4.36
N MET A 30 8.51 5.11 -4.82
CA MET A 30 8.56 3.92 -3.98
C MET A 30 9.70 4.02 -2.95
N VAL A 31 10.91 4.26 -3.41
CA VAL A 31 12.10 4.36 -2.56
C VAL A 31 12.01 5.51 -1.57
N ALA A 32 11.57 6.70 -2.03
CA ALA A 32 11.38 7.86 -1.17
C ALA A 32 10.34 7.60 -0.07
N SER A 33 9.22 6.95 -0.41
CA SER A 33 8.21 6.56 0.56
C SER A 33 8.77 5.59 1.61
N GLY A 34 9.59 4.62 1.19
CA GLY A 34 10.26 3.69 2.08
C GLY A 34 11.21 4.38 3.06
N PHE A 35 12.04 5.30 2.58
CA PHE A 35 12.95 6.07 3.43
C PHE A 35 12.21 7.01 4.39
N LEU A 36 11.11 7.63 3.96
CA LEU A 36 10.29 8.46 4.84
C LEU A 36 9.64 7.64 5.96
N MET A 37 9.15 6.44 5.66
CA MET A 37 8.63 5.53 6.68
C MET A 37 9.72 5.07 7.65
N LEU A 38 10.89 4.70 7.15
CA LEU A 38 12.03 4.32 7.99
C LEU A 38 12.43 5.47 8.92
N LEU A 39 12.55 6.70 8.39
CA LEU A 39 12.83 7.89 9.19
C LEU A 39 11.78 8.12 10.28
N LEU A 40 10.49 8.00 9.93
CA LEU A 40 9.40 8.12 10.90
C LEU A 40 9.55 7.10 12.03
N PHE A 41 9.78 5.82 11.70
CA PHE A 41 9.93 4.78 12.72
C PHE A 41 11.14 4.99 13.61
N LEU A 42 12.27 5.43 13.07
CA LEU A 42 13.47 5.76 13.87
C LEU A 42 13.19 6.91 14.83
N LEU A 43 12.55 7.98 14.34
CA LEU A 43 12.21 9.14 15.18
C LEU A 43 11.16 8.79 16.25
N ALA A 44 10.17 7.99 15.90
CA ALA A 44 9.15 7.52 16.83
C ALA A 44 9.77 6.63 17.92
N THR A 45 10.56 5.64 17.54
CA THR A 45 11.26 4.74 18.49
C THR A 45 12.17 5.53 19.43
N TRP A 46 12.94 6.48 18.89
CA TRP A 46 13.80 7.35 19.70
C TRP A 46 13.00 8.21 20.69
N SER A 47 11.86 8.74 20.26
CA SER A 47 11.01 9.58 21.12
C SER A 47 10.33 8.77 22.21
N VAL A 48 9.86 7.56 21.90
CA VAL A 48 9.29 6.64 22.88
C VAL A 48 10.34 6.16 23.88
N ALA A 49 11.54 5.81 23.41
CA ALA A 49 12.66 5.41 24.29
C ALA A 49 13.04 6.51 25.28
N LYS A 50 12.94 7.78 24.87
CA LYS A 50 13.16 8.94 25.73
C LYS A 50 11.94 9.37 26.56
N ARG A 51 10.81 8.69 26.44
CA ARG A 51 9.53 9.03 27.11
C ARG A 51 9.07 10.47 26.87
N ASN A 52 9.37 11.04 25.70
CA ASN A 52 9.01 12.41 25.33
C ASN A 52 8.23 12.48 24.00
N ALA A 53 7.52 11.41 23.66
CA ALA A 53 6.75 11.34 22.42
C ALA A 53 5.56 12.33 22.42
N GLU A 54 4.96 12.57 23.58
CA GLU A 54 3.82 13.47 23.76
C GLU A 54 4.21 14.94 23.57
N ASP A 55 5.45 15.30 23.88
CA ASP A 55 5.98 16.66 23.77
C ASP A 55 6.32 17.07 22.34
N LYS A 56 6.09 16.18 21.35
CA LYS A 56 6.48 16.41 19.95
C LYS A 56 5.28 16.37 18.98
N PRO A 57 4.45 17.42 18.98
CA PRO A 57 3.27 17.47 18.12
C PRO A 57 3.62 17.42 16.62
N TRP A 58 4.83 17.84 16.24
CA TRP A 58 5.29 17.76 14.86
C TRP A 58 5.48 16.30 14.40
N LEU A 59 5.96 15.40 15.30
CA LEU A 59 6.14 13.98 15.00
C LEU A 59 4.78 13.29 14.82
N LEU A 60 3.80 13.65 15.64
CA LEU A 60 2.42 13.14 15.50
C LEU A 60 1.79 13.61 14.19
N LYS A 61 1.99 14.87 13.80
CA LYS A 61 1.55 15.37 12.50
C LYS A 61 2.26 14.65 11.35
N PHE A 62 3.57 14.44 11.46
CA PHE A 62 4.31 13.67 10.44
C PHE A 62 3.77 12.25 10.34
N ALA A 63 3.51 11.56 11.44
CA ALA A 63 2.91 10.23 11.45
C ALA A 63 1.54 10.21 10.76
N LEU A 64 0.70 11.21 11.00
CA LEU A 64 -0.61 11.34 10.35
C LEU A 64 -0.47 11.51 8.83
N PHE A 65 0.42 12.40 8.37
CA PHE A 65 0.65 12.60 6.93
C PHE A 65 1.40 11.44 6.27
N ALA A 66 2.08 10.59 7.04
CA ALA A 66 2.75 9.40 6.54
C ALA A 66 1.81 8.21 6.30
N LEU A 67 0.56 8.26 6.77
CA LEU A 67 -0.42 7.18 6.58
C LEU A 67 -0.59 6.72 5.12
N PRO A 68 -0.63 7.59 4.10
CA PRO A 68 -0.73 7.15 2.70
C PRO A 68 0.57 6.58 2.11
N LEU A 69 1.74 6.75 2.75
CA LEU A 69 3.03 6.30 2.20
C LEU A 69 3.09 4.80 1.88
N PRO A 70 2.57 3.88 2.72
CA PRO A 70 2.56 2.45 2.40
C PRO A 70 1.82 2.14 1.10
N TRP A 71 0.67 2.79 0.86
CA TRP A 71 -0.10 2.61 -0.38
C TRP A 71 0.64 3.18 -1.59
N ILE A 72 1.23 4.37 -1.45
CA ILE A 72 2.05 4.96 -2.52
C ILE A 72 3.21 4.02 -2.85
N ALA A 73 3.92 3.51 -1.84
CA ALA A 73 5.03 2.59 -2.04
C ALA A 73 4.57 1.28 -2.72
N ALA A 74 3.45 0.70 -2.27
CA ALA A 74 2.91 -0.52 -2.83
C ALA A 74 2.47 -0.35 -4.30
N GLN A 75 1.72 0.71 -4.60
CA GLN A 75 1.22 0.97 -5.96
C GLN A 75 2.34 1.30 -6.94
N THR A 76 3.27 2.16 -6.54
CA THR A 76 4.42 2.50 -7.39
C THR A 76 5.39 1.33 -7.55
N GLY A 77 5.58 0.52 -6.51
CA GLY A 77 6.37 -0.71 -6.56
C GLY A 77 5.75 -1.77 -7.47
N TRP A 78 4.42 -1.98 -7.38
CA TRP A 78 3.68 -2.85 -8.28
C TRP A 78 3.80 -2.39 -9.73
N TYR A 79 3.63 -1.08 -9.99
CA TYR A 79 3.80 -0.54 -11.33
C TYR A 79 5.21 -0.77 -11.89
N VAL A 80 6.25 -0.61 -11.08
CA VAL A 80 7.64 -0.89 -11.48
C VAL A 80 7.82 -2.36 -11.82
N ALA A 81 7.27 -3.27 -11.00
CA ALA A 81 7.42 -4.71 -11.18
C ALA A 81 6.67 -5.20 -12.43
N GLU A 82 5.43 -4.79 -12.62
CA GLU A 82 4.58 -5.29 -13.71
C GLU A 82 4.68 -4.45 -14.98
N GLY A 83 4.77 -3.13 -14.86
CA GLY A 83 4.98 -2.23 -16.00
C GLY A 83 6.37 -2.37 -16.61
N GLY A 84 7.39 -2.60 -15.78
CA GLY A 84 8.76 -2.83 -16.24
C GLY A 84 8.97 -4.17 -16.92
N ARG A 85 8.08 -5.13 -16.67
CA ARG A 85 8.13 -6.46 -17.31
C ARG A 85 7.55 -6.47 -18.73
N GLN A 86 6.65 -5.53 -19.04
CA GLN A 86 5.98 -5.52 -20.34
C GLN A 86 6.98 -5.37 -21.51
N PRO A 87 6.75 -6.04 -22.68
CA PRO A 87 5.56 -6.82 -23.04
C PRO A 87 5.62 -8.33 -22.69
N TRP A 88 6.36 -8.73 -21.69
CA TRP A 88 6.59 -10.13 -21.33
C TRP A 88 5.76 -10.57 -20.12
N SER A 89 5.14 -11.72 -20.18
CA SER A 89 4.63 -12.45 -19.01
C SER A 89 5.75 -13.22 -18.31
N ILE A 90 6.61 -13.86 -19.08
CA ILE A 90 7.85 -14.48 -18.63
C ILE A 90 8.96 -13.88 -19.48
N GLY A 91 9.94 -13.24 -18.85
CA GLY A 91 11.00 -12.51 -19.53
C GLY A 91 11.64 -13.31 -20.67
N GLU A 92 11.66 -12.75 -21.86
CA GLU A 92 12.24 -13.28 -23.08
C GLU A 92 11.66 -14.61 -23.62
N ILE A 93 10.77 -15.27 -22.87
CA ILE A 93 10.22 -16.58 -23.20
C ILE A 93 8.77 -16.47 -23.68
N LEU A 94 7.90 -15.79 -22.92
CA LEU A 94 6.48 -15.74 -23.20
C LEU A 94 5.96 -14.30 -23.22
N PRO A 95 5.63 -13.78 -24.41
CA PRO A 95 5.00 -12.46 -24.52
C PRO A 95 3.58 -12.45 -23.93
N THR A 96 3.14 -11.31 -23.41
CA THR A 96 1.86 -11.15 -22.75
C THR A 96 0.66 -11.51 -23.65
N HIS A 97 0.74 -11.19 -24.96
CA HIS A 97 -0.33 -11.49 -25.92
C HIS A 97 -0.50 -12.98 -26.21
N LEU A 98 0.51 -13.81 -25.94
CA LEU A 98 0.46 -15.27 -26.07
C LEU A 98 0.12 -15.96 -24.75
N SER A 99 0.13 -15.24 -23.63
CA SER A 99 -0.14 -15.81 -22.31
C SER A 99 -1.63 -15.82 -21.93
N ALA A 100 -2.52 -15.42 -22.84
CA ALA A 100 -3.94 -15.47 -22.61
C ALA A 100 -4.45 -16.93 -22.59
N SER A 101 -5.25 -17.27 -21.57
CA SER A 101 -5.91 -18.57 -21.48
C SER A 101 -7.14 -18.62 -22.38
N SER A 102 -7.64 -19.85 -22.63
CA SER A 102 -8.86 -20.10 -23.45
C SER A 102 -10.17 -19.81 -22.71
N ILE A 103 -10.14 -19.03 -21.64
CA ILE A 103 -11.32 -18.66 -20.83
C ILE A 103 -12.18 -17.66 -21.61
N SER A 104 -13.50 -17.80 -21.51
CA SER A 104 -14.43 -16.85 -22.17
C SER A 104 -14.36 -15.46 -21.51
N THR A 105 -14.59 -14.41 -22.29
CA THR A 105 -14.68 -13.04 -21.79
C THR A 105 -15.75 -12.89 -20.69
N GLY A 106 -16.85 -13.66 -20.79
CA GLY A 106 -17.92 -13.67 -19.79
C GLY A 106 -17.45 -14.20 -18.43
N ASP A 107 -16.67 -15.26 -18.40
CA ASP A 107 -16.14 -15.86 -17.18
C ASP A 107 -15.14 -14.89 -16.48
N VAL A 108 -14.33 -14.19 -17.28
CA VAL A 108 -13.40 -13.18 -16.75
C VAL A 108 -14.16 -12.03 -16.11
N TRP A 109 -15.17 -11.48 -16.80
CA TRP A 109 -16.01 -10.41 -16.24
C TRP A 109 -16.78 -10.87 -15.01
N GLY A 110 -17.33 -12.08 -15.03
CA GLY A 110 -18.02 -12.67 -13.88
C GLY A 110 -17.11 -12.73 -12.65
N SER A 111 -15.87 -13.20 -12.82
CA SER A 111 -14.87 -13.29 -11.74
C SER A 111 -14.48 -11.91 -11.21
N ILE A 112 -14.24 -10.94 -12.10
CA ILE A 112 -13.89 -9.55 -11.70
C ILE A 112 -15.02 -8.91 -10.91
N ILE A 113 -16.28 -9.03 -11.40
CA ILE A 113 -17.45 -8.45 -10.71
C ILE A 113 -17.66 -9.12 -9.35
N ALA A 114 -17.55 -10.45 -9.27
CA ALA A 114 -17.68 -11.17 -8.01
C ALA A 114 -16.63 -10.75 -6.97
N LEU A 115 -15.36 -10.67 -7.39
CA LEU A 115 -14.27 -10.20 -6.52
C LEU A 115 -14.47 -8.75 -6.11
N ALA A 116 -14.80 -7.86 -7.04
CA ALA A 116 -15.02 -6.45 -6.75
C ALA A 116 -16.19 -6.27 -5.77
N ALA A 117 -17.31 -6.97 -5.95
CA ALA A 117 -18.45 -6.93 -5.03
C ALA A 117 -18.06 -7.43 -3.64
N PHE A 118 -17.36 -8.57 -3.55
CA PHE A 118 -16.91 -9.14 -2.28
C PHE A 118 -16.00 -8.18 -1.51
N TYR A 119 -14.96 -7.65 -2.15
CA TYR A 119 -14.04 -6.71 -1.51
C TYR A 119 -14.70 -5.37 -1.17
N THR A 120 -15.67 -4.92 -1.99
CA THR A 120 -16.43 -3.70 -1.67
C THR A 120 -17.25 -3.87 -0.40
N VAL A 121 -17.91 -5.02 -0.22
CA VAL A 121 -18.65 -5.32 1.03
C VAL A 121 -17.71 -5.34 2.23
N LEU A 122 -16.56 -6.00 2.11
CA LEU A 122 -15.55 -6.02 3.18
C LEU A 122 -15.04 -4.61 3.50
N LEU A 123 -14.75 -3.79 2.50
CA LEU A 123 -14.32 -2.41 2.67
C LEU A 123 -15.37 -1.57 3.42
N ILE A 124 -16.66 -1.72 3.08
CA ILE A 124 -17.74 -1.00 3.78
C ILE A 124 -17.79 -1.39 5.26
N ILE A 125 -17.69 -2.68 5.55
CA ILE A 125 -17.68 -3.19 6.94
C ILE A 125 -16.45 -2.66 7.69
N GLU A 126 -15.27 -2.74 7.09
CA GLU A 126 -14.02 -2.27 7.68
C GLU A 126 -14.07 -0.76 7.95
N MET A 127 -14.49 0.05 6.98
CA MET A 127 -14.62 1.48 7.13
C MET A 127 -15.64 1.86 8.23
N TYR A 128 -16.76 1.15 8.29
CA TYR A 128 -17.73 1.34 9.36
C TYR A 128 -17.13 1.06 10.74
N LEU A 129 -16.43 -0.05 10.88
CA LEU A 129 -15.78 -0.43 12.14
C LEU A 129 -14.66 0.55 12.52
N MET A 130 -13.81 0.92 11.57
CA MET A 130 -12.75 1.91 11.78
C MET A 130 -13.30 3.24 12.28
N ILE A 131 -14.31 3.79 11.61
CA ILE A 131 -14.94 5.07 12.00
C ILE A 131 -15.60 4.94 13.37
N LYS A 132 -16.33 3.83 13.60
CA LYS A 132 -16.98 3.58 14.90
C LYS A 132 -15.98 3.57 16.04
N PHE A 133 -14.90 2.77 15.94
CA PHE A 133 -13.92 2.65 17.02
C PHE A 133 -13.01 3.87 17.14
N ALA A 134 -12.70 4.56 16.03
CA ALA A 134 -11.99 5.82 16.08
C ALA A 134 -12.76 6.91 16.84
N ARG A 135 -14.10 6.95 16.68
CA ARG A 135 -14.96 7.88 17.43
C ARG A 135 -15.13 7.54 18.90
N LEU A 136 -15.14 6.24 19.22
CA LEU A 136 -15.26 5.76 20.60
C LEU A 136 -13.97 5.95 21.41
N GLY A 137 -12.83 6.07 20.73
CA GLY A 137 -11.53 6.24 21.35
C GLY A 137 -10.97 4.98 22.04
N PRO A 138 -9.73 5.04 22.55
CA PRO A 138 -9.01 3.86 23.08
C PRO A 138 -9.63 3.24 24.32
N SER A 139 -10.44 3.98 25.08
CA SER A 139 -11.11 3.49 26.29
C SER A 139 -12.27 2.53 26.04
N SER A 140 -12.83 2.52 24.82
CA SER A 140 -14.04 1.73 24.48
C SER A 140 -13.81 0.21 24.45
N LEU A 141 -12.58 -0.23 24.22
CA LEU A 141 -12.23 -1.65 24.12
C LEU A 141 -11.60 -2.21 25.40
N HIS A 142 -11.43 -1.40 26.45
CA HIS A 142 -10.68 -1.74 27.66
C HIS A 142 -9.24 -2.23 27.42
N THR A 143 -8.76 -2.16 26.16
CA THR A 143 -7.44 -2.63 25.75
C THR A 143 -6.36 -1.56 25.89
N GLY A 144 -6.74 -0.29 26.02
CA GLY A 144 -5.82 0.86 26.14
C GLY A 144 -5.64 1.39 27.56
N LYS A 145 -6.39 0.89 28.57
CA LYS A 145 -6.22 1.31 29.95
C LYS A 145 -5.20 0.44 30.65
N TYR A 146 -4.06 1.02 30.98
CA TYR A 146 -3.09 0.38 31.86
C TYR A 146 -3.68 0.17 33.24
N HIS A 147 -3.18 -0.82 33.97
CA HIS A 147 -3.70 -1.19 35.29
C HIS A 147 -3.69 -0.02 36.30
N PHE A 148 -2.71 0.87 36.19
CA PHE A 148 -2.57 2.05 37.05
C PHE A 148 -3.64 3.13 36.76
N GLU A 149 -4.07 3.33 35.49
CA GLU A 149 -5.15 4.27 35.14
C GLU A 149 -6.51 3.83 35.72
N LYS A 150 -6.73 2.51 35.84
CA LYS A 150 -7.92 1.97 36.52
C LYS A 150 -7.89 2.22 38.02
N LEU A 151 -6.74 2.25 38.63
CA LEU A 151 -6.57 2.53 40.04
C LEU A 151 -6.80 4.01 40.36
N GLU A 152 -6.29 4.93 39.52
CA GLU A 152 -6.52 6.36 39.63
C GLU A 152 -8.00 6.73 39.44
N ALA A 153 -8.68 6.13 38.45
CA ALA A 153 -10.10 6.34 38.23
C ALA A 153 -10.95 5.89 39.43
N LYS A 154 -10.65 4.74 40.03
CA LYS A 154 -11.32 4.26 41.24
C LYS A 154 -11.02 5.10 42.49
N ALA A 155 -9.81 5.63 42.61
CA ALA A 155 -9.44 6.52 43.70
C ALA A 155 -10.16 7.87 43.60
N GLY A 156 -10.37 8.41 42.41
CA GLY A 156 -11.14 9.62 42.15
C GLY A 156 -12.63 9.48 42.44
N GLU A 157 -13.24 8.32 42.11
CA GLU A 157 -14.64 8.01 42.42
C GLU A 157 -14.89 7.81 43.93
N ALA A 158 -13.89 7.38 44.71
CA ALA A 158 -14.00 7.18 46.14
C ALA A 158 -13.86 8.48 46.98
N GLN A 159 -13.44 9.58 46.33
CA GLN A 159 -13.26 10.91 46.94
C GLN A 159 -14.37 11.89 46.59
N SER A 160 -15.30 11.51 45.75
CA SER A 160 -16.50 12.29 45.38
C SER A 160 -17.74 11.73 46.09
#